data_efb368730b3d83cb349995855946235f
#
_entry.id   efb368730b3d83cb349995855946235f
#
_cell.length_a   1.000
_cell.length_b   1.000
_cell.length_c   1.000
_cell.angle_alpha   90.00
_cell.angle_beta   90.00
_cell.angle_gamma   90.00
#
_symmetry.space_group_name_H-M   'P 1'
#
loop_
_entity.id
_entity.type
_entity.pdbx_description
1 polymer ?
#
loop_
_entity_poly.entity_id
_entity_poly.type
_entity_poly.pdbx_seq_one_letter_code
_entity_poly.pdbx_strand_id
1 'polypeptide(L)'
;MQRILAFMTAFPDGFDSLEHASDIIAAYLPHRRSRKTPDELRELLREGDDARWRWHWDPRLIDDLVRDSAQHQDSIADAARAIRCPVLLISGGRSDLVSSRTVEEFQALVPHAAHAHLPEATHMLAGDDNDAFTTTVLEYVAALPASAAASELATPLSAP
;
A
#
# COMPACT_ATOMS: atom_id res chain seq x y z
N MET A 1 -3.77 11.02 -1.17
CA MET A 1 -4.29 10.61 -2.49
C MET A 1 -3.85 11.56 -3.61
N GLN A 2 -4.13 12.88 -3.56
CA GLN A 2 -3.80 13.84 -4.62
C GLN A 2 -2.31 13.84 -5.05
N ARG A 3 -1.37 13.77 -4.09
CA ARG A 3 0.07 13.74 -4.37
C ARG A 3 0.49 12.51 -5.18
N ILE A 4 -0.09 11.34 -4.91
CA ILE A 4 0.18 10.10 -5.64
C ILE A 4 -0.35 10.22 -7.07
N LEU A 5 -1.60 10.64 -7.23
CA LEU A 5 -2.22 10.82 -8.54
C LEU A 5 -1.42 11.82 -9.38
N ALA A 6 -1.02 12.96 -8.77
CA ALA A 6 -0.18 13.95 -9.45
C ALA A 6 1.16 13.37 -9.90
N PHE A 7 1.81 12.54 -9.08
CA PHE A 7 3.05 11.85 -9.45
C PHE A 7 2.84 10.84 -10.58
N MET A 8 1.81 10.02 -10.49
CA MET A 8 1.50 8.99 -11.49
C MET A 8 1.14 9.59 -12.85
N THR A 9 0.56 10.78 -12.87
CA THR A 9 0.14 11.47 -14.12
C THR A 9 1.11 12.54 -14.59
N ALA A 10 2.23 12.80 -13.88
CA ALA A 10 3.15 13.89 -14.17
C ALA A 10 3.89 13.73 -15.50
N PHE A 11 4.09 12.50 -15.98
CA PHE A 11 4.84 12.17 -17.19
C PHE A 11 4.00 11.33 -18.15
N PRO A 12 2.96 11.90 -18.77
CA PRO A 12 2.06 11.16 -19.67
C PRO A 12 2.81 10.65 -20.92
N ASP A 13 3.81 11.41 -21.39
CA ASP A 13 4.66 11.03 -22.54
C ASP A 13 5.82 10.09 -22.14
N GLY A 14 5.95 9.77 -20.85
CA GLY A 14 7.04 8.94 -20.32
C GLY A 14 8.31 9.73 -19.98
N PHE A 15 9.31 9.01 -19.46
CA PHE A 15 10.62 9.54 -19.08
C PHE A 15 11.60 9.45 -20.24
N ASP A 16 12.53 10.38 -20.32
CA ASP A 16 13.54 10.43 -21.39
C ASP A 16 14.60 9.33 -21.25
N SER A 17 14.85 8.87 -20.01
CA SER A 17 15.79 7.79 -19.70
C SER A 17 15.44 7.15 -18.35
N LEU A 18 16.07 6.01 -18.02
CA LEU A 18 15.97 5.37 -16.69
C LEU A 18 16.61 6.24 -15.61
N GLU A 19 17.67 6.98 -15.92
CA GLU A 19 18.30 7.92 -15.00
C GLU A 19 17.36 9.07 -14.66
N HIS A 20 16.68 9.63 -15.68
CA HIS A 20 15.64 10.65 -15.48
C HIS A 20 14.52 10.12 -14.59
N ALA A 21 14.03 8.91 -14.84
CA ALA A 21 13.02 8.27 -14.00
C ALA A 21 13.51 8.06 -12.56
N SER A 22 14.78 7.64 -12.38
CA SER A 22 15.40 7.47 -11.06
C SER A 22 15.43 8.78 -10.27
N ASP A 23 15.81 9.88 -10.91
CA ASP A 23 15.86 11.20 -10.27
C ASP A 23 14.48 11.68 -9.84
N ILE A 24 13.48 11.53 -10.69
CA ILE A 24 12.10 11.91 -10.41
C ILE A 24 11.52 11.07 -9.27
N ILE A 25 11.73 9.75 -9.28
CA ILE A 25 11.26 8.85 -8.21
C ILE A 25 11.97 9.17 -6.89
N ALA A 26 13.28 9.44 -6.92
CA ALA A 26 14.02 9.83 -5.72
C ALA A 26 13.54 11.16 -5.13
N ALA A 27 13.22 12.13 -5.95
CA ALA A 27 12.63 13.40 -5.53
C ALA A 27 11.24 13.24 -4.91
N TYR A 28 10.44 12.30 -5.43
CA TYR A 28 9.12 11.96 -4.90
C TYR A 28 9.21 11.24 -3.55
N LEU A 29 10.25 10.41 -3.33
CA LEU A 29 10.49 9.58 -2.14
C LEU A 29 11.78 10.00 -1.39
N PRO A 30 11.86 11.23 -0.86
CA PRO A 30 13.11 11.78 -0.31
C PRO A 30 13.63 11.02 0.93
N HIS A 31 12.77 10.22 1.57
CA HIS A 31 13.12 9.43 2.77
C HIS A 31 13.70 8.05 2.44
N ARG A 32 13.70 7.65 1.17
CA ARG A 32 14.31 6.38 0.78
C ARG A 32 15.82 6.44 0.89
N ARG A 33 16.42 5.41 1.53
CA ARG A 33 17.88 5.33 1.76
C ARG A 33 18.69 5.13 0.47
N SER A 34 18.08 4.54 -0.58
CA SER A 34 18.75 4.30 -1.85
C SER A 34 17.86 4.68 -3.03
N ARG A 35 18.47 5.19 -4.09
CA ARG A 35 17.82 5.38 -5.38
C ARG A 35 17.63 4.02 -6.06
N LYS A 36 16.58 3.90 -6.85
CA LYS A 36 16.43 2.73 -7.72
C LYS A 36 17.46 2.75 -8.83
N THR A 37 18.09 1.61 -9.02
CA THR A 37 19.03 1.39 -10.12
C THR A 37 18.28 1.27 -11.46
N PRO A 38 18.96 1.46 -12.62
CA PRO A 38 18.35 1.23 -13.93
C PRO A 38 17.75 -0.18 -14.10
N ASP A 39 18.38 -1.20 -13.53
CA ASP A 39 17.87 -2.58 -13.62
C ASP A 39 16.57 -2.77 -12.83
N GLU A 40 16.49 -2.24 -11.60
CA GLU A 40 15.24 -2.24 -10.82
C GLU A 40 14.13 -1.43 -11.50
N LEU A 41 14.49 -0.39 -12.26
CA LEU A 41 13.50 0.42 -12.98
C LEU A 41 12.98 -0.28 -14.23
N ARG A 42 13.76 -1.15 -14.88
CA ARG A 42 13.27 -2.00 -16.00
C ARG A 42 12.18 -2.98 -15.57
N GLU A 43 12.09 -3.31 -14.30
CA GLU A 43 10.97 -4.11 -13.77
C GLU A 43 9.66 -3.29 -13.66
N LEU A 44 9.76 -1.98 -13.56
CA LEU A 44 8.64 -1.05 -13.35
C LEU A 44 8.25 -0.28 -14.60
N LEU A 45 9.19 -0.09 -15.52
CA LEU A 45 9.05 0.73 -16.72
C LEU A 45 9.25 -0.12 -17.98
N ARG A 46 8.60 0.29 -19.03
CA ARG A 46 8.70 -0.31 -20.36
C ARG A 46 9.17 0.75 -21.36
N GLU A 47 10.16 0.41 -22.18
CA GLU A 47 10.59 1.25 -23.30
C GLU A 47 9.54 1.17 -24.42
N GLY A 48 9.13 2.34 -24.91
CA GLY A 48 8.26 2.47 -26.08
C GLY A 48 9.06 2.54 -27.39
N ASP A 49 8.36 2.46 -28.52
CA ASP A 49 8.96 2.58 -29.85
C ASP A 49 9.59 3.96 -30.11
N ASP A 50 9.23 4.96 -29.33
CA ASP A 50 9.76 6.32 -29.32
C ASP A 50 10.96 6.51 -28.39
N ALA A 51 11.54 5.40 -27.88
CA ALA A 51 12.66 5.36 -26.94
C ALA A 51 12.37 6.05 -25.59
N ARG A 52 11.11 6.27 -25.24
CA ARG A 52 10.71 6.80 -23.93
C ARG A 52 10.29 5.68 -22.99
N TRP A 53 10.56 5.87 -21.70
CA TRP A 53 10.25 4.92 -20.67
C TRP A 53 8.94 5.27 -19.99
N ARG A 54 7.96 4.33 -19.98
CA ARG A 54 6.63 4.52 -19.39
C ARG A 54 6.38 3.48 -18.32
N TRP A 55 5.53 3.82 -17.37
CA TRP A 55 5.04 2.82 -16.42
C TRP A 55 4.43 1.62 -17.16
N HIS A 56 4.68 0.40 -16.69
CA HIS A 56 4.13 -0.81 -17.34
C HIS A 56 2.64 -1.04 -17.05
N TRP A 57 2.08 -0.34 -16.05
CA TRP A 57 0.66 -0.44 -15.75
C TRP A 57 -0.18 0.38 -16.74
N ASP A 58 -1.47 0.02 -16.87
CA ASP A 58 -2.40 0.70 -17.77
C ASP A 58 -2.80 2.08 -17.21
N PRO A 59 -2.59 3.18 -17.96
CA PRO A 59 -2.99 4.53 -17.51
C PRO A 59 -4.48 4.67 -17.16
N ARG A 60 -5.35 3.87 -17.77
CA ARG A 60 -6.79 3.84 -17.48
C ARG A 60 -7.10 3.45 -16.03
N LEU A 61 -6.17 2.77 -15.35
CA LEU A 61 -6.27 2.46 -13.92
C LEU A 61 -6.50 3.71 -13.07
N ILE A 62 -5.90 4.84 -13.44
CA ILE A 62 -6.07 6.11 -12.69
C ILE A 62 -7.50 6.60 -12.77
N ASP A 63 -8.10 6.61 -13.96
CA ASP A 63 -9.49 7.05 -14.16
C ASP A 63 -10.48 6.14 -13.42
N ASP A 64 -10.22 4.83 -13.45
CA ASP A 64 -11.03 3.84 -12.75
C ASP A 64 -10.89 3.99 -11.22
N LEU A 65 -9.68 4.15 -10.68
CA LEU A 65 -9.46 4.39 -9.25
C LEU A 65 -10.18 5.64 -8.73
N VAL A 66 -10.16 6.73 -9.49
CA VAL A 66 -10.85 7.97 -9.11
C VAL A 66 -12.36 7.78 -9.13
N ARG A 67 -12.90 7.08 -10.12
CA ARG A 67 -14.33 6.83 -10.27
C ARG A 67 -14.84 5.85 -9.22
N ASP A 68 -14.17 4.73 -9.07
CA ASP A 68 -14.62 3.62 -8.21
C ASP A 68 -14.45 3.92 -6.73
N SER A 69 -13.43 4.70 -6.35
CA SER A 69 -13.20 5.03 -4.94
C SER A 69 -14.38 5.78 -4.30
N ALA A 70 -15.11 6.57 -5.06
CA ALA A 70 -16.30 7.27 -4.57
C ALA A 70 -17.56 6.37 -4.51
N GLN A 71 -17.65 5.37 -5.42
CA GLN A 71 -18.83 4.51 -5.54
C GLN A 71 -18.84 3.33 -4.57
N HIS A 72 -17.66 2.87 -4.13
CA HIS A 72 -17.52 1.65 -3.33
C HIS A 72 -17.18 1.89 -1.86
N GLN A 73 -17.09 3.14 -1.41
CA GLN A 73 -16.72 3.44 -0.02
C GLN A 73 -17.68 2.79 0.99
N ASP A 74 -18.98 2.84 0.75
CA ASP A 74 -19.98 2.25 1.66
C ASP A 74 -19.84 0.72 1.70
N SER A 75 -19.68 0.07 0.55
CA SER A 75 -19.51 -1.39 0.49
C SER A 75 -18.21 -1.87 1.14
N ILE A 76 -17.12 -1.10 1.02
CA ILE A 76 -15.84 -1.37 1.69
C ILE A 76 -16.00 -1.19 3.20
N ALA A 77 -16.70 -0.14 3.65
CA ALA A 77 -16.96 0.06 5.07
C ALA A 77 -17.85 -1.05 5.65
N ASP A 78 -18.85 -1.53 4.92
CA ASP A 78 -19.68 -2.65 5.34
C ASP A 78 -18.90 -3.97 5.40
N ALA A 79 -18.01 -4.21 4.42
CA ALA A 79 -17.11 -5.34 4.46
C ALA A 79 -16.16 -5.28 5.68
N ALA A 80 -15.62 -4.09 5.98
CA ALA A 80 -14.78 -3.89 7.16
C ALA A 80 -15.55 -4.20 8.47
N ARG A 81 -16.80 -3.72 8.61
CA ARG A 81 -17.65 -4.03 9.76
C ARG A 81 -17.99 -5.53 9.90
N ALA A 82 -17.98 -6.25 8.79
CA ALA A 82 -18.26 -7.69 8.77
C ALA A 82 -17.06 -8.55 9.19
N ILE A 83 -15.86 -8.00 9.31
CA ILE A 83 -14.66 -8.75 9.75
C ILE A 83 -14.88 -9.30 11.16
N ARG A 84 -14.57 -10.59 11.34
CA ARG A 84 -14.68 -11.28 12.63
C ARG A 84 -13.35 -11.88 13.10
N CYS A 85 -12.42 -12.11 12.17
CA CYS A 85 -11.08 -12.60 12.51
C CYS A 85 -10.27 -11.53 13.25
N PRO A 86 -9.19 -11.91 13.95
CA PRO A 86 -8.24 -10.99 14.52
C PRO A 86 -7.63 -10.08 13.44
N VAL A 87 -7.52 -8.78 13.73
CA VAL A 87 -6.99 -7.76 12.81
C VAL A 87 -5.87 -6.99 13.50
N LEU A 88 -4.76 -6.82 12.79
CA LEU A 88 -3.69 -5.91 13.13
C LEU A 88 -3.62 -4.79 12.10
N LEU A 89 -3.87 -3.55 12.52
CA LEU A 89 -3.61 -2.36 11.74
C LEU A 89 -2.22 -1.82 12.09
N ILE A 90 -1.36 -1.66 11.09
CA ILE A 90 -0.04 -1.05 11.29
C ILE A 90 0.00 0.28 10.54
N SER A 91 0.42 1.35 11.22
CA SER A 91 0.56 2.67 10.61
C SER A 91 1.97 3.23 10.75
N GLY A 92 2.43 3.97 9.73
CA GLY A 92 3.72 4.63 9.73
C GLY A 92 3.61 6.11 10.14
N GLY A 93 4.47 6.58 11.04
CA GLY A 93 4.47 7.96 11.52
C GLY A 93 4.86 9.00 10.47
N ARG A 94 5.57 8.57 9.42
CA ARG A 94 5.95 9.40 8.26
C ARG A 94 5.06 9.16 7.04
N SER A 95 3.92 8.46 7.21
CA SER A 95 2.97 8.24 6.13
C SER A 95 2.31 9.57 5.72
N ASP A 96 2.32 9.87 4.44
CA ASP A 96 1.58 10.98 3.83
C ASP A 96 0.17 10.57 3.36
N LEU A 97 -0.19 9.30 3.54
CA LEU A 97 -1.49 8.73 3.14
C LEU A 97 -2.39 8.42 4.32
N VAL A 98 -1.80 7.91 5.42
CA VAL A 98 -2.54 7.45 6.59
C VAL A 98 -2.32 8.44 7.72
N SER A 99 -3.36 9.17 8.09
CA SER A 99 -3.38 10.08 9.24
C SER A 99 -3.92 9.37 10.48
N SER A 100 -3.73 9.98 11.66
CA SER A 100 -4.36 9.50 12.91
C SER A 100 -5.87 9.37 12.76
N ARG A 101 -6.49 10.32 12.08
CA ARG A 101 -7.93 10.29 11.79
C ARG A 101 -8.33 9.05 10.97
N THR A 102 -7.53 8.68 9.96
CA THR A 102 -7.80 7.47 9.15
C THR A 102 -7.73 6.20 10.00
N VAL A 103 -6.78 6.16 10.95
CA VAL A 103 -6.66 5.07 11.92
C VAL A 103 -7.90 4.99 12.82
N GLU A 104 -8.34 6.12 13.37
CA GLU A 104 -9.54 6.21 14.22
C GLU A 104 -10.81 5.78 13.44
N GLU A 105 -10.96 6.24 12.21
CA GLU A 105 -12.07 5.86 11.33
C GLU A 105 -12.09 4.35 11.06
N PHE A 106 -10.92 3.73 10.81
CA PHE A 106 -10.84 2.28 10.64
C PHE A 106 -11.17 1.54 11.94
N GLN A 107 -10.65 1.98 13.09
CA GLN A 107 -10.95 1.37 14.38
C GLN A 107 -12.42 1.51 14.78
N ALA A 108 -13.10 2.57 14.33
CA ALA A 108 -14.55 2.70 14.49
C ALA A 108 -15.33 1.67 13.68
N LEU A 109 -14.82 1.25 12.51
CA LEU A 109 -15.41 0.19 11.68
C LEU A 109 -15.09 -1.20 12.21
N VAL A 110 -13.88 -1.41 12.74
CA VAL A 110 -13.35 -2.69 13.24
C VAL A 110 -12.86 -2.51 14.68
N PRO A 111 -13.77 -2.44 15.68
CA PRO A 111 -13.39 -2.08 17.06
C PRO A 111 -12.44 -3.06 17.75
N HIS A 112 -12.36 -4.30 17.28
CA HIS A 112 -11.47 -5.33 17.81
C HIS A 112 -10.09 -5.34 17.15
N ALA A 113 -9.83 -4.44 16.18
CA ALA A 113 -8.52 -4.34 15.56
C ALA A 113 -7.48 -3.80 16.54
N ALA A 114 -6.40 -4.56 16.71
CA ALA A 114 -5.19 -4.06 17.35
C ALA A 114 -4.52 -3.01 16.46
N HIS A 115 -3.88 -2.00 17.04
CA HIS A 115 -3.16 -0.99 16.29
C HIS A 115 -1.71 -0.90 16.78
N ALA A 116 -0.77 -0.95 15.84
CA ALA A 116 0.63 -0.70 16.06
C ALA A 116 1.09 0.52 15.24
N HIS A 117 1.84 1.42 15.86
CA HIS A 117 2.37 2.61 15.22
C HIS A 117 3.88 2.53 15.11
N LEU A 118 4.44 2.63 13.89
CA LEU A 118 5.86 2.65 13.59
C LEU A 118 6.28 4.09 13.27
N PRO A 119 6.89 4.85 14.21
CA PRO A 119 7.10 6.29 14.06
C PRO A 119 7.97 6.67 12.86
N GLU A 120 8.97 5.84 12.55
CA GLU A 120 9.97 6.13 11.51
C GLU A 120 9.58 5.61 10.12
N ALA A 121 8.56 4.78 10.03
CA ALA A 121 8.13 4.20 8.76
C ALA A 121 7.21 5.14 7.97
N THR A 122 7.32 5.08 6.64
CA THR A 122 6.37 5.74 5.74
C THR A 122 5.15 4.83 5.51
N HIS A 123 4.38 5.09 4.49
CA HIS A 123 3.30 4.20 4.06
C HIS A 123 3.81 2.85 3.48
N MET A 124 5.07 2.77 3.08
CA MET A 124 5.72 1.54 2.58
C MET A 124 6.37 0.71 3.72
N LEU A 125 5.63 0.48 4.79
CA LEU A 125 6.08 -0.07 6.09
C LEU A 125 7.09 -1.23 5.96
N ALA A 126 6.76 -2.25 5.17
CA ALA A 126 7.61 -3.44 5.00
C ALA A 126 8.90 -3.15 4.20
N GLY A 127 8.91 -2.09 3.39
CA GLY A 127 10.07 -1.70 2.59
C GLY A 127 11.00 -0.69 3.26
N ASP A 128 10.49 0.06 4.25
CA ASP A 128 11.23 1.12 4.92
C ASP A 128 11.96 0.62 6.17
N ASP A 129 11.28 -0.21 6.96
CA ASP A 129 11.79 -0.76 8.22
C ASP A 129 11.26 -2.20 8.38
N ASN A 130 11.85 -3.11 7.61
CA ASN A 130 11.43 -4.49 7.55
C ASN A 130 11.54 -5.22 8.90
N ASP A 131 12.54 -4.88 9.73
CA ASP A 131 12.75 -5.53 11.02
C ASP A 131 11.67 -5.13 12.02
N ALA A 132 11.35 -3.84 12.13
CA ALA A 132 10.28 -3.35 13.00
C ALA A 132 8.92 -3.88 12.55
N PHE A 133 8.64 -3.88 11.26
CA PHE A 133 7.42 -4.44 10.70
C PHE A 133 7.30 -5.94 11.01
N THR A 134 8.36 -6.71 10.74
CA THR A 134 8.38 -8.16 10.96
C THR A 134 8.20 -8.48 12.45
N THR A 135 8.91 -7.78 13.35
CA THR A 135 8.78 -7.96 14.80
C THR A 135 7.35 -7.71 15.24
N THR A 136 6.75 -6.59 14.81
CA THR A 136 5.37 -6.24 15.15
C THR A 136 4.37 -7.32 14.71
N VAL A 137 4.52 -7.86 13.50
CA VAL A 137 3.65 -8.94 12.99
C VAL A 137 3.84 -10.22 13.80
N LEU A 138 5.09 -10.62 14.07
CA LEU A 138 5.39 -11.84 14.83
C LEU A 138 4.88 -11.78 16.27
N GLU A 139 5.05 -10.64 16.95
CA GLU A 139 4.52 -10.43 18.30
C GLU A 139 2.99 -10.53 18.33
N TYR A 140 2.33 -9.89 17.35
CA TYR A 140 0.87 -9.97 17.25
C TYR A 140 0.40 -11.41 17.01
N VAL A 141 1.00 -12.12 16.06
CA VAL A 141 0.63 -13.51 15.75
C VAL A 141 0.87 -14.43 16.94
N ALA A 142 1.99 -14.25 17.66
CA ALA A 142 2.31 -15.03 18.85
C ALA A 142 1.33 -14.78 20.02
N ALA A 143 0.72 -13.60 20.07
CA ALA A 143 -0.27 -13.25 21.08
C ALA A 143 -1.69 -13.75 20.77
N LEU A 144 -1.93 -14.26 19.55
CA LEU A 144 -3.25 -14.79 19.18
C LEU A 144 -3.55 -16.06 19.95
N PRO A 145 -4.81 -16.25 20.45
CA PRO A 145 -5.20 -17.48 21.09
C PRO A 145 -5.15 -18.65 20.10
N ALA A 146 -4.60 -19.78 20.50
CA ALA A 146 -4.45 -20.98 19.66
C ALA A 146 -5.76 -21.47 18.99
N SER A 147 -6.91 -21.12 19.55
CA SER A 147 -8.25 -21.41 18.99
C SER A 147 -8.60 -20.58 17.75
N ALA A 148 -8.00 -19.40 17.56
CA ALA A 148 -8.31 -18.54 16.41
C ALA A 148 -7.70 -19.07 15.12
N ALA A 149 -6.61 -19.83 15.19
CA ALA A 149 -5.92 -20.38 14.04
C ALA A 149 -6.58 -21.67 13.46
N ALA A 150 -7.41 -22.35 14.24
CA ALA A 150 -7.93 -23.67 13.86
C ALA A 150 -9.36 -23.65 13.27
N SER A 151 -10.13 -22.57 13.47
CA SER A 151 -11.57 -22.57 13.14
C SER A 151 -11.90 -22.21 11.69
N GLU A 152 -11.02 -21.55 10.97
CA GLU A 152 -11.31 -21.05 9.60
C GLU A 152 -10.76 -21.94 8.47
N LEU A 153 -9.83 -22.85 8.78
CA LEU A 153 -9.30 -23.80 7.78
C LEU A 153 -10.25 -24.98 7.48
N ALA A 154 -11.37 -25.08 8.19
CA ALA A 154 -12.31 -26.22 8.09
C ALA A 154 -13.52 -25.97 7.19
N THR A 155 -13.70 -24.78 6.60
CA THR A 155 -14.83 -24.56 5.69
C THR A 155 -14.33 -24.66 4.24
N PRO A 156 -14.68 -25.75 3.50
CA PRO A 156 -14.35 -25.82 2.08
C PRO A 156 -15.12 -24.71 1.33
N LEU A 157 -14.42 -23.93 0.50
CA LEU A 157 -15.05 -23.06 -0.48
C LEU A 157 -15.97 -23.90 -1.35
N SER A 158 -17.28 -23.80 -1.16
CA SER A 158 -18.26 -24.27 -2.13
C SER A 158 -18.14 -23.40 -3.34
N ALA A 159 -17.54 -23.93 -4.40
CA ALA A 159 -17.56 -23.32 -5.72
C ALA A 159 -18.99 -23.30 -6.30
N PRO A 160 -19.35 -22.27 -7.06
CA PRO A 160 -20.62 -22.18 -7.76
C PRO A 160 -20.73 -23.19 -8.91
#